data_83643ed0b308ca1f07dcde0852424972
#
_entry.id   83643ed0b308ca1f07dcde0852424972
#
_cell.length_a   1.000
_cell.length_b   1.000
_cell.length_c   1.000
_cell.angle_alpha   90.00
_cell.angle_beta   90.00
_cell.angle_gamma   90.00
#
_symmetry.space_group_name_H-M   'P 1'
#
loop_
_entity.id
_entity.type
_entity.pdbx_description
1 polymer ?
#
loop_
_entity_poly.entity_id
_entity_poly.type
_entity_poly.pdbx_seq_one_letter_code
_entity_poly.pdbx_strand_id
1 'polypeptide(L)'
;MFESLFDKYPFFRKVPAILCMAIIFKISSMTMEELQDFPHVWDKLAHTCEYATLAGCFCMWWARRQWSVKPWLKVVIVMLLALAYGCSDEYHQLFVEGRDCSGYDLIADTLGGFIGGSVYVLIVWILNKYDPLPPSVQEA
;
A
#
# COMPACT_ATOMS: atom_id res chain seq x y z
N MET A 1 -22.35 -0.97 6.26
CA MET A 1 -21.99 -1.15 7.68
C MET A 1 -20.54 -0.75 7.97
N PHE A 2 -19.54 -1.18 7.18
CA PHE A 2 -18.13 -0.79 7.39
C PHE A 2 -17.88 0.71 7.17
N GLU A 3 -18.47 1.34 6.13
CA GLU A 3 -18.31 2.78 5.89
C GLU A 3 -18.76 3.64 7.06
N SER A 4 -19.87 3.27 7.74
CA SER A 4 -20.38 4.03 8.89
C SER A 4 -19.44 4.01 10.10
N LEU A 5 -18.70 2.92 10.33
CA LEU A 5 -17.71 2.82 11.40
C LEU A 5 -16.49 3.69 11.11
N PHE A 6 -15.96 3.62 9.89
CA PHE A 6 -14.81 4.42 9.47
C PHE A 6 -15.12 5.91 9.36
N ASP A 7 -16.36 6.28 9.07
CA ASP A 7 -16.79 7.69 9.06
C ASP A 7 -16.92 8.24 10.48
N LYS A 8 -17.41 7.41 11.42
CA LYS A 8 -17.50 7.77 12.84
C LYS A 8 -16.12 7.85 13.51
N TYR A 9 -15.18 6.98 13.09
CA TYR A 9 -13.85 6.88 13.67
C TYR A 9 -12.78 6.85 12.57
N PRO A 10 -12.45 7.99 11.94
CA PRO A 10 -11.55 8.04 10.78
C PRO A 10 -10.13 7.53 11.07
N PHE A 11 -9.71 7.49 12.34
CA PHE A 11 -8.44 6.90 12.74
C PHE A 11 -8.32 5.43 12.32
N PHE A 12 -9.39 4.64 12.41
CA PHE A 12 -9.36 3.22 12.01
C PHE A 12 -9.04 3.00 10.54
N ARG A 13 -9.18 4.02 9.68
CA ARG A 13 -8.75 3.97 8.27
C ARG A 13 -7.22 3.81 8.13
N LYS A 14 -6.45 4.19 9.15
CA LYS A 14 -4.98 4.11 9.14
C LYS A 14 -4.45 2.76 9.62
N VAL A 15 -5.23 2.03 10.40
CA VAL A 15 -4.81 0.76 11.01
C VAL A 15 -4.32 -0.27 9.99
N PRO A 16 -5.00 -0.52 8.84
CA PRO A 16 -4.52 -1.49 7.86
C PRO A 16 -3.12 -1.17 7.33
N ALA A 17 -2.81 0.10 7.06
CA ALA A 17 -1.48 0.49 6.59
C ALA A 17 -0.41 0.27 7.67
N ILE A 18 -0.71 0.61 8.93
CA ILE A 18 0.22 0.39 10.07
C ILE A 18 0.51 -1.10 10.24
N LEU A 19 -0.51 -1.95 10.17
CA LEU A 19 -0.33 -3.40 10.27
C LEU A 19 0.47 -3.94 9.09
N CYS A 20 0.19 -3.49 7.87
CA CYS A 20 0.93 -3.88 6.68
C CYS A 20 2.41 -3.48 6.79
N MET A 21 2.70 -2.24 7.20
CA MET A 21 4.07 -1.78 7.45
C MET A 21 4.79 -2.64 8.50
N ALA A 22 4.11 -3.01 9.58
CA ALA A 22 4.70 -3.89 10.62
C ALA A 22 5.00 -5.30 10.08
N ILE A 23 4.16 -5.84 9.21
CA ILE A 23 4.38 -7.14 8.55
C ILE A 23 5.57 -7.06 7.61
N ILE A 24 5.63 -6.05 6.74
CA ILE A 24 6.76 -5.83 5.82
C ILE A 24 8.06 -5.70 6.63
N PHE A 25 8.08 -4.87 7.67
CA PHE A 25 9.25 -4.72 8.54
C PHE A 25 9.70 -6.05 9.16
N LYS A 26 8.75 -6.90 9.58
CA LYS A 26 9.06 -8.22 10.12
C LYS A 26 9.71 -9.13 9.07
N ILE A 27 9.19 -9.14 7.84
CA ILE A 27 9.74 -9.93 6.72
C ILE A 27 11.12 -9.39 6.32
N SER A 28 11.26 -8.08 6.21
CA SER A 28 12.51 -7.38 5.91
C SER A 28 13.61 -7.63 6.95
N SER A 29 13.22 -7.90 8.21
CA SER A 29 14.15 -8.23 9.30
C SER A 29 14.62 -9.69 9.29
N MET A 30 14.12 -10.53 8.37
CA MET A 30 14.57 -11.93 8.24
C MET A 30 15.91 -11.98 7.51
N THR A 31 16.83 -12.80 8.03
CA THR A 31 18.14 -13.03 7.40
C THR A 31 18.01 -13.82 6.10
N MET A 32 19.06 -13.76 5.26
CA MET A 32 19.07 -14.53 4.02
C MET A 32 19.03 -16.05 4.27
N GLU A 33 19.56 -16.52 5.42
CA GLU A 33 19.48 -17.91 5.82
C GLU A 33 18.04 -18.35 6.13
N GLU A 34 17.27 -17.49 6.80
CA GLU A 34 15.83 -17.73 7.07
C GLU A 34 14.98 -17.72 5.80
N LEU A 35 15.43 -17.01 4.75
CA LEU A 35 14.75 -16.89 3.47
C LEU A 35 15.26 -17.87 2.39
N GLN A 36 16.22 -18.74 2.70
CA GLN A 36 16.89 -19.62 1.71
C GLN A 36 15.94 -20.53 0.91
N ASP A 37 14.79 -20.87 1.48
CA ASP A 37 13.78 -21.70 0.81
C ASP A 37 12.93 -20.91 -0.23
N PHE A 38 13.05 -19.58 -0.25
CA PHE A 38 12.35 -18.73 -1.21
C PHE A 38 13.23 -18.53 -2.46
N PRO A 39 12.73 -18.86 -3.67
CA PRO A 39 13.50 -18.63 -4.90
C PRO A 39 13.75 -17.15 -5.13
N HIS A 40 15.00 -16.74 -5.37
CA HIS A 40 15.39 -15.36 -5.65
C HIS A 40 14.62 -14.71 -6.82
N VAL A 41 14.12 -15.51 -7.76
CA VAL A 41 13.31 -15.03 -8.89
C VAL A 41 12.01 -14.36 -8.41
N TRP A 42 11.50 -14.75 -7.24
CA TRP A 42 10.25 -14.21 -6.67
C TRP A 42 10.46 -12.96 -5.83
N ASP A 43 11.70 -12.61 -5.52
CA ASP A 43 12.03 -11.46 -4.67
C ASP A 43 11.39 -10.15 -5.17
N LYS A 44 11.63 -9.76 -6.42
CA LYS A 44 11.04 -8.55 -7.00
C LYS A 44 9.51 -8.60 -7.11
N LEU A 45 8.96 -9.78 -7.34
CA LEU A 45 7.52 -9.97 -7.36
C LEU A 45 6.94 -9.85 -5.94
N ALA A 46 7.63 -10.39 -4.93
CA ALA A 46 7.24 -10.24 -3.53
C ALA A 46 7.19 -8.77 -3.14
N HIS A 47 8.28 -7.99 -3.37
CA HIS A 47 8.31 -6.55 -3.15
C HIS A 47 7.14 -5.84 -3.84
N THR A 48 6.92 -6.09 -5.13
CA THR A 48 5.82 -5.48 -5.88
C THR A 48 4.46 -5.80 -5.25
N CYS A 49 4.20 -7.03 -4.82
CA CYS A 49 2.95 -7.43 -4.21
C CYS A 49 2.76 -6.84 -2.80
N GLU A 50 3.81 -6.83 -1.99
CA GLU A 50 3.81 -6.25 -0.65
C GLU A 50 3.49 -4.76 -0.71
N TYR A 51 4.17 -4.03 -1.57
CA TYR A 51 3.99 -2.59 -1.73
C TYR A 51 2.71 -2.21 -2.47
N ALA A 52 2.19 -3.07 -3.36
CA ALA A 52 0.84 -2.90 -3.91
C ALA A 52 -0.24 -3.05 -2.82
N THR A 53 -0.05 -4.01 -1.91
CA THR A 53 -0.93 -4.20 -0.75
C THR A 53 -0.86 -3.00 0.20
N LEU A 54 0.35 -2.53 0.51
CA LEU A 54 0.57 -1.35 1.35
C LEU A 54 -0.08 -0.09 0.75
N ALA A 55 0.07 0.13 -0.55
CA ALA A 55 -0.57 1.24 -1.25
C ALA A 55 -2.10 1.15 -1.21
N GLY A 56 -2.67 -0.05 -1.38
CA GLY A 56 -4.09 -0.30 -1.18
C GLY A 56 -4.56 0.09 0.23
N CYS A 57 -3.77 -0.24 1.26
CA CYS A 57 -4.03 0.15 2.65
C CYS A 57 -3.92 1.67 2.85
N PHE A 58 -2.93 2.34 2.24
CA PHE A 58 -2.85 3.81 2.25
C PHE A 58 -4.05 4.47 1.58
N CYS A 59 -4.57 3.88 0.49
CA CYS A 59 -5.76 4.40 -0.17
C CYS A 59 -6.99 4.47 0.76
N MET A 60 -7.09 3.60 1.74
CA MET A 60 -8.18 3.60 2.74
C MET A 60 -8.15 4.84 3.66
N TRP A 61 -7.07 5.64 3.68
CA TRP A 61 -7.00 6.88 4.47
C TRP A 61 -8.03 7.91 4.01
N TRP A 62 -8.44 7.85 2.74
CA TRP A 62 -9.51 8.67 2.19
C TRP A 62 -10.85 7.92 2.19
N ALA A 63 -11.93 8.62 2.50
CA ALA A 63 -13.27 8.10 2.33
C ALA A 63 -13.55 7.85 0.85
N ARG A 64 -14.40 6.85 0.53
CA ARG A 64 -14.78 6.49 -0.85
C ARG A 64 -15.23 7.71 -1.66
N ARG A 65 -16.02 8.62 -1.04
CA ARG A 65 -16.50 9.85 -1.67
C ARG A 65 -15.39 10.78 -2.14
N GLN A 66 -14.26 10.81 -1.42
CA GLN A 66 -13.14 11.71 -1.73
C GLN A 66 -12.38 11.26 -2.99
N TRP A 67 -12.54 10.00 -3.43
CA TRP A 67 -11.88 9.48 -4.62
C TRP A 67 -12.46 10.00 -5.94
N SER A 68 -13.66 10.60 -5.94
CA SER A 68 -14.20 11.31 -7.10
C SER A 68 -13.40 12.58 -7.45
N VAL A 69 -12.67 13.14 -6.46
CA VAL A 69 -11.87 14.36 -6.63
C VAL A 69 -10.39 13.99 -6.79
N LYS A 70 -9.84 14.29 -7.98
CA LYS A 70 -8.41 14.11 -8.31
C LYS A 70 -7.86 12.72 -7.93
N PRO A 71 -8.44 11.61 -8.42
CA PRO A 71 -8.03 10.25 -8.01
C PRO A 71 -6.55 9.99 -8.33
N TRP A 72 -6.05 10.44 -9.47
CA TRP A 72 -4.66 10.22 -9.87
C TRP A 72 -3.64 10.96 -9.00
N LEU A 73 -4.00 12.13 -8.45
CA LEU A 73 -3.16 12.79 -7.47
C LEU A 73 -3.00 11.94 -6.20
N LYS A 74 -4.08 11.27 -5.76
CA LYS A 74 -4.02 10.34 -4.62
C LYS A 74 -3.17 9.10 -4.93
N VAL A 75 -3.26 8.57 -6.17
CA VAL A 75 -2.37 7.49 -6.62
C VAL A 75 -0.90 7.91 -6.53
N VAL A 76 -0.57 9.11 -7.01
CA VAL A 76 0.81 9.63 -6.89
C VAL A 76 1.22 9.77 -5.42
N ILE A 77 0.34 10.27 -4.55
CA ILE A 77 0.65 10.39 -3.11
C ILE A 77 0.92 9.03 -2.48
N VAL A 78 0.07 8.02 -2.71
CA VAL A 78 0.30 6.69 -2.13
C VAL A 78 1.53 6.00 -2.71
N MET A 79 1.82 6.20 -3.98
CA MET A 79 3.06 5.74 -4.62
C MET A 79 4.30 6.36 -3.95
N LEU A 80 4.26 7.66 -3.67
CA LEU A 80 5.37 8.36 -2.97
C LEU A 80 5.48 7.90 -1.50
N LEU A 81 4.37 7.62 -0.82
CA LEU A 81 4.38 7.04 0.53
C LEU A 81 4.98 5.63 0.52
N ALA A 82 4.63 4.81 -0.47
CA ALA A 82 5.20 3.48 -0.66
C ALA A 82 6.72 3.58 -0.91
N LEU A 83 7.15 4.45 -1.83
CA LEU A 83 8.57 4.70 -2.09
C LEU A 83 9.32 5.16 -0.83
N ALA A 84 8.75 6.10 -0.07
CA ALA A 84 9.38 6.59 1.16
C ALA A 84 9.54 5.48 2.21
N TYR A 85 8.53 4.60 2.33
CA TYR A 85 8.64 3.44 3.20
C TYR A 85 9.66 2.42 2.67
N GLY A 86 9.69 2.16 1.34
CA GLY A 86 10.69 1.32 0.69
C GLY A 86 12.12 1.82 0.94
N CYS A 87 12.37 3.13 0.84
CA CYS A 87 13.67 3.70 1.19
C CYS A 87 14.06 3.42 2.65
N SER A 88 13.10 3.46 3.59
CA SER A 88 13.38 3.14 5.00
C SER A 88 13.62 1.65 5.22
N ASP A 89 12.94 0.81 4.45
CA ASP A 89 13.07 -0.64 4.46
C ASP A 89 14.43 -1.07 3.92
N GLU A 90 14.82 -0.57 2.76
CA GLU A 90 16.15 -0.81 2.16
C GLU A 90 17.30 -0.33 3.08
N TYR A 91 17.10 0.83 3.72
CA TYR A 91 18.06 1.30 4.72
C TYR A 91 18.15 0.35 5.92
N HIS A 92 17.02 -0.21 6.39
CA HIS A 92 16.99 -1.19 7.46
C HIS A 92 17.71 -2.49 7.06
N GLN A 93 17.52 -2.95 5.83
CA GLN A 93 18.15 -4.18 5.31
C GLN A 93 19.68 -4.13 5.32
N LEU A 94 20.31 -2.95 5.26
CA LEU A 94 21.78 -2.81 5.42
C LEU A 94 22.30 -3.35 6.77
N PHE A 95 21.44 -3.48 7.78
CA PHE A 95 21.77 -3.97 9.12
C PHE A 95 21.36 -5.42 9.35
N VAL A 96 20.77 -6.08 8.34
CA VAL A 96 20.31 -7.47 8.41
C VAL A 96 21.31 -8.38 7.74
N GLU A 97 21.73 -9.45 8.41
CA GLU A 97 22.76 -10.37 7.94
C GLU A 97 22.37 -11.03 6.59
N GLY A 98 23.26 -10.93 5.62
CA GLY A 98 23.09 -11.51 4.29
C GLY A 98 22.13 -10.76 3.36
N ARG A 99 21.58 -9.61 3.79
CA ARG A 99 20.74 -8.74 2.94
C ARG A 99 21.58 -7.64 2.32
N ASP A 100 21.20 -7.27 1.09
CA ASP A 100 21.83 -6.17 0.35
C ASP A 100 20.78 -5.11 0.01
N CYS A 101 21.11 -3.84 0.18
CA CYS A 101 20.27 -2.72 -0.27
C CYS A 101 20.29 -2.66 -1.81
N SER A 102 19.12 -2.69 -2.42
CA SER A 102 18.97 -2.77 -3.87
C SER A 102 18.09 -1.65 -4.44
N GLY A 103 18.67 -0.84 -5.33
CA GLY A 103 17.86 0.14 -6.08
C GLY A 103 16.75 -0.50 -6.95
N TYR A 104 16.91 -1.76 -7.34
CA TYR A 104 15.86 -2.49 -8.07
C TYR A 104 14.68 -2.84 -7.18
N ASP A 105 14.88 -3.00 -5.87
CA ASP A 105 13.79 -3.22 -4.92
C ASP A 105 12.97 -1.96 -4.74
N LEU A 106 13.60 -0.78 -4.68
CA LEU A 106 12.89 0.50 -4.70
C LEU A 106 12.06 0.72 -5.98
N ILE A 107 12.55 0.22 -7.13
CA ILE A 107 11.76 0.27 -8.37
C ILE A 107 10.55 -0.67 -8.25
N ALA A 108 10.72 -1.88 -7.73
CA ALA A 108 9.64 -2.84 -7.52
C ALA A 108 8.59 -2.30 -6.53
N ASP A 109 9.03 -1.69 -5.43
CA ASP A 109 8.19 -1.05 -4.41
C ASP A 109 7.37 0.11 -4.99
N THR A 110 8.03 0.96 -5.78
CA THR A 110 7.37 2.11 -6.45
C THR A 110 6.33 1.63 -7.46
N LEU A 111 6.67 0.60 -8.24
CA LEU A 111 5.75 -0.03 -9.20
C LEU A 111 4.56 -0.66 -8.46
N GLY A 112 4.82 -1.38 -7.37
CA GLY A 112 3.80 -1.91 -6.48
C GLY A 112 2.87 -0.80 -5.97
N GLY A 113 3.44 0.30 -5.48
CA GLY A 113 2.71 1.47 -5.02
C GLY A 113 1.77 2.05 -6.09
N PHE A 114 2.26 2.18 -7.33
CA PHE A 114 1.46 2.64 -8.46
C PHE A 114 0.35 1.66 -8.84
N ILE A 115 0.66 0.36 -8.90
CA ILE A 115 -0.33 -0.70 -9.23
C ILE A 115 -1.42 -0.74 -8.16
N GLY A 116 -1.07 -0.80 -6.88
CA GLY A 116 -2.04 -0.86 -5.78
C GLY A 116 -2.98 0.35 -5.74
N GLY A 117 -2.43 1.55 -5.90
CA GLY A 117 -3.21 2.78 -6.01
C GLY A 117 -4.15 2.78 -7.21
N SER A 118 -3.68 2.33 -8.38
CA SER A 118 -4.47 2.26 -9.62
C SER A 118 -5.61 1.24 -9.53
N VAL A 119 -5.33 0.06 -8.97
CA VAL A 119 -6.35 -0.98 -8.71
C VAL A 119 -7.42 -0.44 -7.74
N TYR A 120 -7.02 0.29 -6.71
CA TYR A 120 -7.97 0.88 -5.78
C TYR A 120 -8.90 1.90 -6.47
N VAL A 121 -8.37 2.76 -7.35
CA VAL A 121 -9.19 3.68 -8.16
C VAL A 121 -10.19 2.92 -9.02
N LEU A 122 -9.77 1.83 -9.65
CA LEU A 122 -10.65 0.98 -10.45
C LEU A 122 -11.77 0.37 -9.60
N ILE A 123 -11.43 -0.15 -8.41
CA ILE A 123 -12.42 -0.70 -7.47
C ILE A 123 -13.44 0.37 -7.07
N VAL A 124 -12.99 1.57 -6.68
CA VAL A 124 -13.88 2.68 -6.32
C VAL A 124 -14.77 3.09 -7.50
N TRP A 125 -14.23 3.13 -8.73
CA TRP A 125 -15.02 3.43 -9.91
C TRP A 125 -16.12 2.39 -10.16
N ILE A 126 -15.79 1.09 -10.05
CA ILE A 126 -16.75 -0.01 -10.16
C ILE A 126 -17.82 0.11 -9.08
N LEU A 127 -17.43 0.31 -7.83
CA LEU A 127 -18.37 0.46 -6.72
C LEU A 127 -19.31 1.65 -6.93
N ASN A 128 -18.79 2.79 -7.40
CA ASN A 128 -19.62 3.97 -7.67
C ASN A 128 -20.61 3.76 -8.81
N LYS A 129 -20.27 2.87 -9.76
CA LYS A 129 -21.15 2.53 -10.89
C LYS A 129 -22.30 1.60 -10.47
N TYR A 130 -22.04 0.60 -9.62
CA TYR A 130 -23.00 -0.46 -9.29
C TYR A 130 -23.65 -0.31 -7.92
N ASP A 131 -23.04 0.44 -7.03
CA ASP A 131 -23.52 0.77 -5.67
C ASP A 131 -23.20 2.25 -5.38
N PRO A 132 -23.93 3.21 -6.02
CA PRO A 132 -23.64 4.63 -5.87
C PRO A 132 -23.91 5.09 -4.43
N LEU A 133 -23.04 6.01 -3.96
CA LEU A 133 -23.25 6.63 -2.66
C LEU A 133 -24.56 7.44 -2.66
N PRO A 134 -25.32 7.46 -1.54
CA PRO A 134 -26.51 8.27 -1.41
C PRO A 134 -26.23 9.76 -1.68
N PRO A 135 -27.17 10.52 -2.25
CA PRO A 135 -26.97 11.95 -2.56
C PRO A 135 -26.51 12.77 -1.35
N SER A 136 -27.04 12.47 -0.16
CA SER A 136 -26.67 13.12 1.11
C SER A 136 -25.18 12.94 1.50
N VAL A 137 -24.50 11.92 0.96
CA VAL A 137 -23.09 11.63 1.24
C VAL A 137 -22.18 12.19 0.13
N GLN A 138 -22.73 12.45 -1.05
CA GLN A 138 -21.99 13.00 -2.18
C GLN A 138 -21.73 14.50 -2.02
N GLU A 139 -22.62 15.22 -1.33
CA GLU A 139 -22.57 16.67 -1.14
C GLU A 139 -21.87 17.11 0.15
N ALA A 140 -21.52 16.18 1.03
CA ALA A 140 -20.82 16.44 2.30
C ALA A 140 -19.29 16.30 2.15
#